data_c2f0279f82e6201bbda9b367dc54376b
#
_entry.id   c2f0279f82e6201bbda9b367dc54376b
#
_cell.length_a   1.000
_cell.length_b   1.000
_cell.length_c   1.000
_cell.angle_alpha   90.00
_cell.angle_beta   90.00
_cell.angle_gamma   90.00
#
_symmetry.space_group_name_H-M   'P 1'
#
loop_
_entity.id
_entity.type
_entity.pdbx_description
1 polymer ?
#
loop_
_entity_poly.entity_id
_entity_poly.type
_entity_poly.pdbx_seq_one_letter_code
_entity_poly.pdbx_strand_id
1 'polypeptide(L)'
;MNRLASTLLLLMSTTFVMGANQISFADELTPAPISQTINQDTIPISRIAEEIGRIRTSGSLPAVMLKWPKAERENFLNFYAARSDLPLWFGGEALNERRDELQRRLSSADDDGMNAEDYPAPFISASETDTRKIAEADLILSASAVSFARDARGARIDTIRLSKLITPKLMLPRPTMVLSDLMGADHVGDRLEAYQPRHKAYQQLKARLMELRETTGSLSDAEPVIIKTTGPKARTTTAMVSMTAPSAFDLIANMERWRWVPPELGADHIFVNLPEFNLKLIRHGEVVHTTRTVVGKPDTATPIFSAAINSIIVNPSWHVPESIIRNEFLPKMAEDPTYAEKSGYEVTQIGENIAIRQPPGERNALGLIKFNLPNEHAVYLHDTPMRKLFANVDRAYSHGCVRVENPFSLAAAVLQDPRYSEEGLKAFVGRDERLIKLIEPLPVHLAYFTVITGEDGQLRRLGDIYGYDGLVLTALKIDQRRNYAALK
;
A
#
# COMPACT_ATOMS: atom_id res chain seq x y z
N MET A 1 45.52 41.59 8.04
CA MET A 1 46.89 41.12 7.64
C MET A 1 46.64 40.04 6.60
N ASN A 2 46.70 40.42 5.35
CA ASN A 2 47.72 40.13 4.29
C ASN A 2 47.79 38.62 3.95
N ARG A 3 47.71 38.12 2.72
CA ARG A 3 47.86 38.58 1.29
C ARG A 3 47.31 37.49 0.43
N LEU A 4 46.48 37.69 -0.59
CA LEU A 4 46.77 37.90 -2.02
C LEU A 4 47.97 37.15 -2.60
N ALA A 5 47.72 36.28 -3.58
CA ALA A 5 48.58 36.11 -4.76
C ALA A 5 47.80 35.51 -5.94
N SER A 6 47.66 36.34 -6.96
CA SER A 6 47.28 36.02 -8.35
C SER A 6 48.51 35.56 -9.13
N THR A 7 48.34 34.74 -10.20
CA THR A 7 49.25 34.60 -11.34
C THR A 7 48.45 33.99 -12.49
N LEU A 8 48.06 34.64 -13.48
CA LEU A 8 48.49 35.26 -14.74
C LEU A 8 49.15 34.29 -15.75
N LEU A 9 48.41 34.04 -16.81
CA LEU A 9 48.68 34.08 -18.28
C LEU A 9 49.97 33.45 -18.85
N LEU A 10 49.83 32.59 -19.87
CA LEU A 10 50.62 32.71 -21.11
C LEU A 10 49.89 32.11 -22.32
N LEU A 11 49.61 32.98 -23.31
CA LEU A 11 49.30 32.65 -24.70
C LEU A 11 50.60 32.23 -25.42
N MET A 12 50.54 31.23 -26.30
CA MET A 12 51.46 31.13 -27.45
C MET A 12 50.71 30.81 -28.73
N SER A 13 50.69 31.78 -29.59
CA SER A 13 50.34 31.69 -31.01
C SER A 13 51.52 31.19 -31.80
N THR A 14 51.35 30.23 -32.70
CA THR A 14 52.33 29.96 -33.81
C THR A 14 51.51 29.91 -35.09
N THR A 15 51.78 30.97 -35.87
CA THR A 15 51.49 31.10 -37.29
C THR A 15 52.50 30.25 -38.08
N PHE A 16 52.04 29.51 -39.08
CA PHE A 16 52.87 29.01 -40.18
C PHE A 16 52.24 29.32 -41.55
N VAL A 17 53.04 29.84 -42.43
CA VAL A 17 52.72 30.48 -43.71
C VAL A 17 52.99 29.53 -44.89
N MET A 18 52.05 29.53 -45.83
CA MET A 18 52.16 29.35 -47.29
C MET A 18 52.93 28.18 -47.92
N GLY A 19 52.21 27.51 -48.80
CA GLY A 19 52.77 26.81 -49.98
C GLY A 19 51.63 26.60 -50.99
N ALA A 20 51.53 27.51 -51.97
CA ALA A 20 50.66 27.40 -53.12
C ALA A 20 51.21 26.40 -54.13
N ASN A 21 50.43 25.46 -54.62
CA ASN A 21 50.60 24.82 -55.91
C ASN A 21 49.25 24.68 -56.59
N GLN A 22 49.02 25.42 -57.64
CA GLN A 22 47.91 25.26 -58.57
C GLN A 22 48.20 24.08 -59.49
N ILE A 23 47.24 23.13 -59.53
CA ILE A 23 47.05 22.26 -60.68
C ILE A 23 45.57 22.31 -61.05
N SER A 24 45.33 22.94 -62.20
CA SER A 24 44.00 22.95 -62.87
C SER A 24 43.75 21.62 -63.52
N PHE A 25 42.61 21.00 -63.23
CA PHE A 25 41.88 20.12 -64.14
C PHE A 25 40.42 20.39 -63.97
N ALA A 26 39.82 20.99 -64.97
CA ALA A 26 38.37 21.07 -65.14
C ALA A 26 37.88 19.68 -65.58
N ASP A 27 37.04 19.09 -64.82
CA ASP A 27 36.08 18.09 -65.28
C ASP A 27 34.71 18.41 -64.65
N GLU A 28 33.76 18.77 -65.48
CA GLU A 28 32.40 19.00 -65.17
C GLU A 28 31.79 17.65 -64.70
N LEU A 29 31.65 17.49 -63.38
CA LEU A 29 30.73 16.53 -62.82
C LEU A 29 29.48 17.29 -62.38
N THR A 30 28.42 17.18 -63.19
CA THR A 30 27.07 17.51 -62.81
C THR A 30 26.74 16.88 -61.45
N PRO A 31 26.37 17.66 -60.42
CA PRO A 31 25.89 17.04 -59.17
C PRO A 31 24.64 16.26 -59.46
N ALA A 32 24.68 14.95 -59.14
CA ALA A 32 23.47 14.11 -59.08
C ALA A 32 22.44 14.85 -58.20
N PRO A 33 21.15 14.79 -58.55
CA PRO A 33 20.13 15.39 -57.76
C PRO A 33 20.21 14.75 -56.36
N ILE A 34 20.47 15.56 -55.34
CA ILE A 34 20.25 15.19 -53.96
C ILE A 34 18.80 14.76 -53.90
N SER A 35 18.54 13.45 -53.89
CA SER A 35 17.27 12.93 -53.49
C SER A 35 16.99 13.52 -52.09
N GLN A 36 16.24 14.59 -52.07
CA GLN A 36 15.55 14.98 -50.85
C GLN A 36 14.74 13.76 -50.45
N THR A 37 15.25 13.01 -49.49
CA THR A 37 14.44 12.08 -48.75
C THR A 37 13.29 12.92 -48.21
N ILE A 38 12.16 12.83 -48.87
CA ILE A 38 10.89 13.45 -48.42
C ILE A 38 10.73 12.97 -47.01
N ASN A 39 10.95 13.87 -46.05
CA ASN A 39 10.55 13.66 -44.68
C ASN A 39 9.10 13.17 -44.71
N GLN A 40 8.88 11.94 -44.27
CA GLN A 40 7.55 11.36 -44.15
C GLN A 40 6.64 12.40 -43.56
N ASP A 41 5.51 12.66 -44.23
CA ASP A 41 4.45 13.57 -43.79
C ASP A 41 4.11 13.24 -42.34
N THR A 42 4.62 14.04 -41.41
CA THR A 42 4.28 13.95 -39.99
C THR A 42 2.78 14.24 -39.91
N ILE A 43 2.02 13.25 -39.48
CA ILE A 43 0.56 13.39 -39.32
C ILE A 43 0.31 14.64 -38.47
N PRO A 44 -0.47 15.60 -38.93
CA PRO A 44 -0.74 16.80 -38.14
C PRO A 44 -1.40 16.43 -36.81
N ILE A 45 -0.88 16.92 -35.72
CA ILE A 45 -1.42 16.69 -34.35
C ILE A 45 -2.91 17.02 -34.29
N SER A 46 -3.35 18.03 -35.04
CA SER A 46 -4.76 18.41 -35.15
C SER A 46 -5.66 17.26 -35.63
N ARG A 47 -5.21 16.44 -36.56
CA ARG A 47 -5.99 15.27 -37.01
C ARG A 47 -6.11 14.18 -35.97
N ILE A 48 -5.06 13.96 -35.19
CA ILE A 48 -5.10 13.02 -34.04
C ILE A 48 -6.07 13.58 -33.01
N ALA A 49 -6.01 14.88 -32.72
CA ALA A 49 -6.90 15.54 -31.77
C ALA A 49 -8.38 15.45 -32.20
N GLU A 50 -8.69 15.63 -33.50
CA GLU A 50 -10.04 15.44 -34.03
C GLU A 50 -10.57 14.01 -33.79
N GLU A 51 -9.73 13.00 -33.99
CA GLU A 51 -10.12 11.59 -33.73
C GLU A 51 -10.30 11.31 -32.24
N ILE A 52 -9.41 11.82 -31.37
CA ILE A 52 -9.59 11.74 -29.91
C ILE A 52 -10.93 12.36 -29.50
N GLY A 53 -11.26 13.54 -30.04
CA GLY A 53 -12.55 14.21 -29.81
C GLY A 53 -13.75 13.39 -30.27
N ARG A 54 -13.65 12.71 -31.43
CA ARG A 54 -14.70 11.81 -31.93
C ARG A 54 -14.88 10.60 -31.03
N ILE A 55 -13.79 9.94 -30.63
CA ILE A 55 -13.83 8.78 -29.72
C ILE A 55 -14.45 9.21 -28.38
N ARG A 56 -13.99 10.32 -27.81
CA ARG A 56 -14.49 10.87 -26.53
C ARG A 56 -15.99 11.13 -26.55
N THR A 57 -16.50 11.69 -27.65
CA THR A 57 -17.94 12.06 -27.79
C THR A 57 -18.82 10.89 -28.21
N SER A 58 -18.27 9.88 -28.90
CA SER A 58 -19.01 8.68 -29.32
C SER A 58 -19.31 7.70 -28.17
N GLY A 59 -18.60 7.81 -27.04
CA GLY A 59 -18.71 6.89 -25.92
C GLY A 59 -17.95 5.55 -26.12
N SER A 60 -17.18 5.40 -27.20
CA SER A 60 -16.32 4.23 -27.46
C SER A 60 -15.05 4.29 -26.61
N LEU A 61 -15.17 3.99 -25.32
CA LEU A 61 -14.07 4.12 -24.37
C LEU A 61 -13.13 2.90 -24.42
N PRO A 62 -11.81 3.09 -24.15
CA PRO A 62 -10.87 2.00 -23.96
C PRO A 62 -11.38 0.97 -22.93
N ALA A 63 -11.19 -0.32 -23.21
CA ALA A 63 -11.67 -1.41 -22.37
C ALA A 63 -11.17 -1.32 -20.92
N VAL A 64 -9.94 -0.83 -20.71
CA VAL A 64 -9.34 -0.63 -19.39
C VAL A 64 -10.17 0.33 -18.51
N MET A 65 -10.88 1.28 -19.10
CA MET A 65 -11.74 2.23 -18.40
C MET A 65 -13.09 1.65 -17.97
N LEU A 66 -13.51 0.51 -18.51
CA LEU A 66 -14.84 -0.06 -18.21
C LEU A 66 -15.00 -0.43 -16.74
N LYS A 67 -13.90 -0.76 -16.06
CA LYS A 67 -13.88 -1.05 -14.61
C LYS A 67 -13.98 0.19 -13.72
N TRP A 68 -13.79 1.38 -14.27
CA TRP A 68 -13.76 2.61 -13.47
C TRP A 68 -15.16 3.09 -13.11
N PRO A 69 -15.34 3.74 -11.95
CA PRO A 69 -16.55 4.48 -11.65
C PRO A 69 -16.85 5.54 -12.71
N LYS A 70 -18.13 5.84 -12.94
CA LYS A 70 -18.57 6.83 -13.94
C LYS A 70 -17.86 8.19 -13.76
N ALA A 71 -17.80 8.70 -12.53
CA ALA A 71 -17.15 9.97 -12.22
C ALA A 71 -15.65 10.00 -12.61
N GLU A 72 -14.95 8.89 -12.50
CA GLU A 72 -13.54 8.81 -12.90
C GLU A 72 -13.36 8.78 -14.41
N ARG A 73 -14.27 8.09 -15.13
CA ARG A 73 -14.31 8.15 -16.60
C ARG A 73 -14.57 9.55 -17.11
N GLU A 74 -15.54 10.24 -16.52
CA GLU A 74 -15.85 11.64 -16.85
C GLU A 74 -14.67 12.56 -16.54
N ASN A 75 -13.99 12.36 -15.41
CA ASN A 75 -12.80 13.11 -15.04
C ASN A 75 -11.67 12.95 -16.06
N PHE A 76 -11.44 11.71 -16.55
CA PHE A 76 -10.47 11.43 -17.61
C PHE A 76 -10.83 12.12 -18.94
N LEU A 77 -12.08 12.00 -19.38
CA LEU A 77 -12.54 12.58 -20.63
C LEU A 77 -12.50 14.12 -20.61
N ASN A 78 -12.83 14.72 -19.46
CA ASN A 78 -12.75 16.16 -19.26
C ASN A 78 -11.32 16.69 -19.32
N PHE A 79 -10.33 15.88 -18.93
CA PHE A 79 -8.92 16.25 -19.08
C PHE A 79 -8.53 16.47 -20.54
N TYR A 80 -8.93 15.56 -21.44
CA TYR A 80 -8.69 15.71 -22.87
C TYR A 80 -9.49 16.89 -23.46
N ALA A 81 -10.77 17.01 -23.11
CA ALA A 81 -11.61 18.11 -23.57
C ALA A 81 -11.03 19.50 -23.20
N ALA A 82 -10.55 19.67 -21.97
CA ALA A 82 -9.92 20.91 -21.50
C ALA A 82 -8.64 21.28 -22.26
N ARG A 83 -8.03 20.33 -22.96
CA ARG A 83 -6.82 20.50 -23.76
C ARG A 83 -7.10 20.47 -25.27
N SER A 84 -8.33 20.69 -25.69
CA SER A 84 -8.74 20.61 -27.10
C SER A 84 -8.44 19.24 -27.74
N ASP A 85 -8.56 18.18 -26.93
CA ASP A 85 -8.31 16.78 -27.30
C ASP A 85 -6.89 16.50 -27.86
N LEU A 86 -5.89 17.35 -27.52
CA LEU A 86 -4.51 17.15 -27.95
C LEU A 86 -3.94 15.83 -27.39
N PRO A 87 -3.24 15.05 -28.25
CA PRO A 87 -2.61 13.79 -27.83
C PRO A 87 -1.52 14.04 -26.77
N LEU A 88 -1.24 13.04 -25.92
CA LEU A 88 -0.24 13.08 -24.87
C LEU A 88 1.05 12.33 -25.23
N TRP A 89 0.95 11.33 -26.12
CA TRP A 89 2.01 10.36 -26.36
C TRP A 89 2.45 10.29 -27.83
N PHE A 90 1.71 10.94 -28.74
CA PHE A 90 1.96 10.93 -30.18
C PHE A 90 1.98 12.34 -30.76
N GLY A 91 2.80 12.57 -31.80
CA GLY A 91 2.79 13.83 -32.53
C GLY A 91 4.13 14.61 -32.48
N GLY A 92 5.22 13.95 -32.18
CA GLY A 92 6.56 14.56 -32.21
C GLY A 92 7.62 13.72 -31.50
N GLU A 93 8.90 13.96 -31.77
CA GLU A 93 10.02 13.18 -31.24
C GLU A 93 10.06 13.18 -29.70
N ALA A 94 9.87 14.32 -29.08
CA ALA A 94 9.84 14.44 -27.62
C ALA A 94 8.71 13.63 -26.98
N LEU A 95 7.56 13.49 -27.64
CA LEU A 95 6.46 12.66 -27.17
C LEU A 95 6.76 11.17 -27.37
N ASN A 96 7.53 10.79 -28.41
CA ASN A 96 7.93 9.41 -28.65
C ASN A 96 8.81 8.87 -27.52
N GLU A 97 9.80 9.62 -27.05
CA GLU A 97 10.66 9.22 -25.93
C GLU A 97 9.83 8.98 -24.66
N ARG A 98 8.93 9.91 -24.34
CA ARG A 98 8.04 9.83 -23.18
C ARG A 98 7.08 8.65 -23.27
N ARG A 99 6.55 8.40 -24.48
CA ARG A 99 5.72 7.22 -24.75
C ARG A 99 6.48 5.92 -24.50
N ASP A 100 7.71 5.83 -25.01
CA ASP A 100 8.54 4.64 -24.90
C ASP A 100 8.94 4.36 -23.45
N GLU A 101 9.18 5.39 -22.63
CA GLU A 101 9.35 5.25 -21.18
C GLU A 101 8.09 4.71 -20.51
N LEU A 102 6.93 5.29 -20.84
CA LEU A 102 5.64 4.84 -20.30
C LEU A 102 5.37 3.38 -20.67
N GLN A 103 5.56 3.00 -21.92
CA GLN A 103 5.35 1.62 -22.41
C GLN A 103 6.27 0.64 -21.69
N ARG A 104 7.56 0.95 -21.53
CA ARG A 104 8.50 0.11 -20.75
C ARG A 104 8.03 -0.05 -19.31
N ARG A 105 7.61 1.05 -18.66
CA ARG A 105 7.15 1.00 -17.27
C ARG A 105 5.87 0.16 -17.11
N LEU A 106 4.91 0.29 -17.99
CA LEU A 106 3.67 -0.50 -17.96
C LEU A 106 3.96 -1.99 -18.22
N SER A 107 4.84 -2.31 -19.17
CA SER A 107 5.24 -3.68 -19.50
C SER A 107 6.03 -4.36 -18.38
N SER A 108 6.65 -3.61 -17.47
CA SER A 108 7.36 -4.14 -16.29
C SER A 108 6.48 -4.21 -15.01
N ALA A 109 5.17 -4.10 -15.13
CA ALA A 109 4.27 -4.12 -13.98
C ALA A 109 4.37 -5.41 -13.13
N ASP A 110 4.80 -6.51 -13.74
CA ASP A 110 5.02 -7.79 -13.05
C ASP A 110 6.11 -7.71 -11.97
N ASP A 111 7.08 -6.79 -12.11
CA ASP A 111 8.12 -6.56 -11.10
C ASP A 111 7.54 -6.03 -9.79
N ASP A 112 6.36 -5.41 -9.88
CA ASP A 112 5.58 -4.95 -8.74
C ASP A 112 4.55 -5.99 -8.25
N GLY A 113 4.60 -7.23 -8.74
CA GLY A 113 3.58 -8.23 -8.45
C GLY A 113 2.20 -7.85 -9.01
N MET A 114 2.18 -7.01 -10.05
CA MET A 114 0.99 -6.65 -10.82
C MET A 114 1.01 -7.44 -12.14
N ASN A 115 -0.11 -7.48 -12.87
CA ASN A 115 -0.13 -8.16 -14.18
C ASN A 115 -0.01 -7.12 -15.29
N ALA A 116 1.07 -7.18 -16.09
CA ALA A 116 1.30 -6.24 -17.19
C ALA A 116 0.14 -6.24 -18.24
N GLU A 117 -0.56 -7.37 -18.41
CA GLU A 117 -1.71 -7.44 -19.31
C GLU A 117 -2.90 -6.56 -18.87
N ASP A 118 -2.97 -6.19 -17.60
CA ASP A 118 -4.00 -5.27 -17.10
C ASP A 118 -3.75 -3.80 -17.53
N TYR A 119 -2.56 -3.51 -18.08
CA TYR A 119 -2.10 -2.18 -18.48
C TYR A 119 -1.65 -2.18 -19.95
N PRO A 120 -2.56 -2.35 -20.90
CA PRO A 120 -2.20 -2.45 -22.31
C PRO A 120 -1.39 -1.22 -22.77
N ALA A 121 -0.27 -1.49 -23.43
CA ALA A 121 0.66 -0.50 -23.94
C ALA A 121 0.85 -0.71 -25.45
N PRO A 122 -0.13 -0.29 -26.30
CA PRO A 122 -0.13 -0.58 -27.72
C PRO A 122 1.10 0.02 -28.42
N PHE A 123 1.73 -0.79 -29.23
CA PHE A 123 2.81 -0.36 -30.11
C PHE A 123 2.18 0.19 -31.41
N ILE A 124 2.64 1.39 -31.80
CA ILE A 124 2.28 2.04 -33.07
C ILE A 124 3.56 2.19 -33.89
N SER A 125 3.59 1.64 -35.10
CA SER A 125 4.70 1.79 -36.02
C SER A 125 4.95 3.26 -36.38
N ALA A 126 6.20 3.65 -36.57
CA ALA A 126 6.55 4.98 -37.05
C ALA A 126 5.98 5.28 -38.45
N SER A 127 5.61 4.25 -39.21
CA SER A 127 4.97 4.37 -40.54
C SER A 127 3.44 4.32 -40.49
N GLU A 128 2.82 4.25 -39.30
CA GLU A 128 1.35 4.23 -39.21
C GLU A 128 0.77 5.59 -39.60
N THR A 129 -0.23 5.57 -40.46
CA THR A 129 -0.91 6.76 -40.97
C THR A 129 -2.38 6.84 -40.58
N ASP A 130 -2.94 5.78 -40.00
CA ASP A 130 -4.31 5.77 -39.50
C ASP A 130 -4.41 6.59 -38.21
N THR A 131 -4.89 7.83 -38.34
CA THR A 131 -5.06 8.77 -37.23
C THR A 131 -5.99 8.24 -36.14
N ARG A 132 -6.96 7.40 -36.48
CA ARG A 132 -7.87 6.79 -35.52
C ARG A 132 -7.15 5.76 -34.65
N LYS A 133 -6.32 4.89 -35.23
CA LYS A 133 -5.50 3.93 -34.47
C LYS A 133 -4.55 4.65 -33.52
N ILE A 134 -3.94 5.74 -33.97
CA ILE A 134 -3.03 6.56 -33.14
C ILE A 134 -3.82 7.20 -31.98
N ALA A 135 -5.00 7.76 -32.23
CA ALA A 135 -5.86 8.33 -31.22
C ALA A 135 -6.34 7.28 -30.18
N GLU A 136 -6.72 6.10 -30.66
CA GLU A 136 -7.09 4.98 -29.78
C GLU A 136 -5.91 4.55 -28.88
N ALA A 137 -4.70 4.46 -29.45
CA ALA A 137 -3.48 4.13 -28.70
C ALA A 137 -3.13 5.18 -27.65
N ASP A 138 -3.27 6.47 -27.96
CA ASP A 138 -3.06 7.58 -27.03
C ASP A 138 -3.99 7.46 -25.80
N LEU A 139 -5.29 7.25 -26.06
CA LEU A 139 -6.28 7.07 -24.99
C LEU A 139 -6.03 5.79 -24.18
N ILE A 140 -5.63 4.69 -24.82
CA ILE A 140 -5.31 3.44 -24.12
C ILE A 140 -4.11 3.61 -23.22
N LEU A 141 -3.01 4.20 -23.70
CA LEU A 141 -1.81 4.46 -22.89
C LEU A 141 -2.13 5.34 -21.68
N SER A 142 -2.87 6.43 -21.90
CA SER A 142 -3.31 7.30 -20.81
C SER A 142 -4.17 6.57 -19.78
N ALA A 143 -5.13 5.77 -20.24
CA ALA A 143 -5.99 5.00 -19.36
C ALA A 143 -5.22 3.91 -18.60
N SER A 144 -4.25 3.27 -19.24
CA SER A 144 -3.37 2.27 -18.61
C SER A 144 -2.48 2.92 -17.54
N ALA A 145 -1.90 4.09 -17.81
CA ALA A 145 -1.12 4.84 -16.83
C ALA A 145 -1.95 5.24 -15.59
N VAL A 146 -3.18 5.71 -15.82
CA VAL A 146 -4.12 6.03 -14.73
C VAL A 146 -4.50 4.78 -13.94
N SER A 147 -4.81 3.67 -14.63
CA SER A 147 -5.13 2.40 -13.95
C SER A 147 -3.96 1.93 -13.10
N PHE A 148 -2.74 1.93 -13.67
CA PHE A 148 -1.52 1.56 -12.95
C PHE A 148 -1.33 2.41 -11.68
N ALA A 149 -1.42 3.74 -11.79
CA ALA A 149 -1.25 4.65 -10.66
C ALA A 149 -2.30 4.42 -9.56
N ARG A 150 -3.54 4.14 -9.93
CA ARG A 150 -4.63 3.84 -8.99
C ARG A 150 -4.45 2.48 -8.33
N ASP A 151 -4.06 1.48 -9.10
CA ASP A 151 -3.80 0.13 -8.64
C ASP A 151 -2.58 0.07 -7.70
N ALA A 152 -1.54 0.86 -7.99
CA ALA A 152 -0.40 1.08 -7.11
C ALA A 152 -0.79 1.73 -5.75
N ARG A 153 -1.99 2.32 -5.67
CA ARG A 153 -2.59 2.91 -4.45
C ARG A 153 -3.73 2.05 -3.88
N GLY A 154 -3.85 0.79 -4.30
CA GLY A 154 -4.75 -0.20 -3.70
C GLY A 154 -6.10 -0.38 -4.41
N ALA A 155 -6.29 0.15 -5.64
CA ALA A 155 -7.57 0.03 -6.35
C ALA A 155 -7.82 -1.36 -6.97
N ARG A 156 -6.83 -2.26 -7.00
CA ARG A 156 -6.93 -3.58 -7.63
C ARG A 156 -8.01 -4.48 -7.02
N ILE A 157 -8.19 -4.36 -5.72
CA ILE A 157 -9.09 -5.22 -4.94
C ILE A 157 -10.10 -4.36 -4.19
N ASP A 158 -11.37 -4.71 -4.30
CA ASP A 158 -12.39 -4.22 -3.39
C ASP A 158 -12.24 -4.97 -2.04
N THR A 159 -11.54 -4.35 -1.10
CA THR A 159 -11.16 -4.96 0.17
C THR A 159 -12.37 -5.33 1.04
N ILE A 160 -13.48 -4.58 0.94
CA ILE A 160 -14.72 -4.87 1.68
C ILE A 160 -15.37 -6.18 1.19
N ARG A 161 -15.19 -6.50 -0.10
CA ARG A 161 -15.65 -7.80 -0.64
C ARG A 161 -14.79 -8.97 -0.19
N LEU A 162 -13.50 -8.73 0.12
CA LEU A 162 -12.68 -9.76 0.76
C LEU A 162 -13.14 -10.02 2.19
N SER A 163 -13.27 -8.96 2.98
CA SER A 163 -13.74 -9.01 4.35
C SER A 163 -14.22 -7.62 4.79
N LYS A 164 -15.34 -7.57 5.47
CA LYS A 164 -15.85 -6.35 6.14
C LYS A 164 -14.90 -5.82 7.23
N LEU A 165 -13.87 -6.60 7.57
CA LEU A 165 -12.84 -6.24 8.53
C LEU A 165 -11.59 -5.64 7.86
N ILE A 166 -11.58 -5.47 6.54
CA ILE A 166 -10.47 -4.86 5.79
C ILE A 166 -10.97 -3.53 5.22
N THR A 167 -10.75 -2.46 5.97
CA THR A 167 -11.29 -1.12 5.68
C THR A 167 -10.19 -0.04 5.60
N PRO A 168 -9.20 -0.20 4.69
CA PRO A 168 -8.19 0.83 4.49
C PRO A 168 -8.83 2.09 3.91
N LYS A 169 -8.37 3.25 4.36
CA LYS A 169 -8.73 4.54 3.75
C LYS A 169 -7.82 4.78 2.55
N LEU A 170 -8.19 4.24 1.38
CA LEU A 170 -7.41 4.38 0.17
C LEU A 170 -7.47 5.82 -0.35
N MET A 171 -6.30 6.39 -0.66
CA MET A 171 -6.16 7.70 -1.29
C MET A 171 -5.88 7.50 -2.79
N LEU A 172 -6.93 7.18 -3.55
CA LEU A 172 -6.81 6.93 -4.98
C LEU A 172 -6.66 8.24 -5.75
N PRO A 173 -5.62 8.36 -6.61
CA PRO A 173 -5.44 9.56 -7.42
C PRO A 173 -6.54 9.68 -8.46
N ARG A 174 -7.00 10.92 -8.72
CA ARG A 174 -7.93 11.20 -9.83
C ARG A 174 -7.21 11.11 -11.18
N PRO A 175 -7.88 10.70 -12.25
CA PRO A 175 -7.29 10.62 -13.59
C PRO A 175 -6.60 11.92 -14.03
N THR A 176 -7.23 13.08 -13.83
CA THR A 176 -6.64 14.39 -14.15
C THR A 176 -5.34 14.65 -13.39
N MET A 177 -5.26 14.23 -12.12
CA MET A 177 -4.02 14.39 -11.34
C MET A 177 -2.89 13.54 -11.91
N VAL A 178 -3.17 12.26 -12.22
CA VAL A 178 -2.16 11.35 -12.78
C VAL A 178 -1.66 11.88 -14.11
N LEU A 179 -2.55 12.24 -15.03
CA LEU A 179 -2.16 12.73 -16.35
C LEU A 179 -1.39 14.06 -16.28
N SER A 180 -1.83 15.00 -15.44
CA SER A 180 -1.10 16.27 -15.23
C SER A 180 0.29 16.04 -14.63
N ASP A 181 0.38 15.12 -13.70
CA ASP A 181 1.61 14.74 -13.02
C ASP A 181 2.63 14.10 -14.00
N LEU A 182 2.15 13.17 -14.81
CA LEU A 182 2.97 12.56 -15.85
C LEU A 182 3.40 13.57 -16.92
N MET A 183 2.52 14.48 -17.34
CA MET A 183 2.87 15.52 -18.32
C MET A 183 3.94 16.46 -17.82
N GLY A 184 3.96 16.81 -16.54
CA GLY A 184 4.95 17.68 -15.92
C GLY A 184 6.28 16.99 -15.56
N ALA A 185 6.39 15.68 -15.76
CA ALA A 185 7.56 14.92 -15.38
C ALA A 185 8.66 14.96 -16.46
N ASP A 186 9.92 15.03 -16.04
CA ASP A 186 11.08 14.87 -16.95
C ASP A 186 11.20 13.41 -17.40
N HIS A 187 10.98 12.45 -16.47
CA HIS A 187 10.99 11.02 -16.70
C HIS A 187 9.63 10.40 -16.33
N VAL A 188 8.84 10.05 -17.33
CA VAL A 188 7.47 9.54 -17.16
C VAL A 188 7.45 8.18 -16.46
N GLY A 189 8.42 7.31 -16.78
CA GLY A 189 8.55 5.99 -16.17
C GLY A 189 8.77 6.08 -14.66
N ASP A 190 9.72 6.89 -14.22
CA ASP A 190 10.03 7.12 -12.80
C ASP A 190 8.87 7.78 -12.06
N ARG A 191 8.18 8.71 -12.75
CA ARG A 191 7.03 9.38 -12.17
C ARG A 191 5.87 8.42 -11.93
N LEU A 192 5.63 7.49 -12.84
CA LEU A 192 4.63 6.45 -12.68
C LEU A 192 5.03 5.44 -11.58
N GLU A 193 6.32 5.07 -11.50
CA GLU A 193 6.86 4.25 -10.41
C GLU A 193 6.62 4.89 -9.05
N ALA A 194 6.70 6.20 -8.92
CA ALA A 194 6.51 6.92 -7.66
C ALA A 194 5.11 6.77 -7.03
N TYR A 195 4.15 6.20 -7.75
CA TYR A 195 2.85 5.80 -7.19
C TYR A 195 2.93 4.50 -6.38
N GLN A 196 3.95 3.65 -6.57
CA GLN A 196 4.14 2.44 -5.77
C GLN A 196 4.48 2.79 -4.30
N PRO A 197 4.22 1.88 -3.34
CA PRO A 197 4.60 2.09 -1.95
C PRO A 197 6.10 2.30 -1.78
N ARG A 198 6.47 3.39 -1.08
CA ARG A 198 7.88 3.72 -0.79
C ARG A 198 8.42 3.06 0.47
N HIS A 199 7.61 2.30 1.18
CA HIS A 199 7.99 1.64 2.42
C HIS A 199 9.15 0.66 2.17
N LYS A 200 10.19 0.72 3.03
CA LYS A 200 11.37 -0.14 2.91
C LYS A 200 11.01 -1.63 2.78
N ALA A 201 10.02 -2.08 3.56
CA ALA A 201 9.57 -3.47 3.49
C ALA A 201 8.97 -3.83 2.13
N TYR A 202 8.17 -2.94 1.51
CA TYR A 202 7.67 -3.16 0.15
C TYR A 202 8.81 -3.29 -0.86
N GLN A 203 9.82 -2.42 -0.79
CA GLN A 203 10.97 -2.44 -1.70
C GLN A 203 11.78 -3.74 -1.56
N GLN A 204 11.89 -4.27 -0.33
CA GLN A 204 12.54 -5.56 -0.09
C GLN A 204 11.76 -6.74 -0.69
N LEU A 205 10.40 -6.71 -0.58
CA LEU A 205 9.55 -7.72 -1.22
C LEU A 205 9.68 -7.66 -2.75
N LYS A 206 9.65 -6.45 -3.33
CA LYS A 206 9.84 -6.23 -4.77
C LYS A 206 11.18 -6.76 -5.25
N ALA A 207 12.27 -6.38 -4.59
CA ALA A 207 13.61 -6.85 -4.94
C ALA A 207 13.70 -8.39 -4.93
N ARG A 208 13.12 -9.03 -3.89
CA ARG A 208 13.10 -10.50 -3.81
C ARG A 208 12.24 -11.14 -4.90
N LEU A 209 11.11 -10.53 -5.24
CA LEU A 209 10.26 -11.02 -6.33
C LEU A 209 11.02 -10.97 -7.67
N MET A 210 11.70 -9.88 -7.96
CA MET A 210 12.52 -9.73 -9.18
C MET A 210 13.63 -10.78 -9.23
N GLU A 211 14.36 -10.99 -8.11
CA GLU A 211 15.39 -12.02 -8.01
C GLU A 211 14.84 -13.44 -8.28
N LEU A 212 13.66 -13.77 -7.75
CA LEU A 212 13.01 -15.05 -8.02
C LEU A 212 12.63 -15.22 -9.48
N ARG A 213 12.20 -14.15 -10.15
CA ARG A 213 11.86 -14.18 -11.59
C ARG A 213 13.10 -14.37 -12.47
N GLU A 214 14.22 -13.76 -12.11
CA GLU A 214 15.49 -13.91 -12.86
C GLU A 214 16.09 -15.32 -12.71
N THR A 215 16.05 -15.87 -11.49
CA THR A 215 16.74 -17.15 -11.18
C THR A 215 15.98 -18.37 -11.64
N THR A 216 14.64 -18.33 -11.63
CA THR A 216 13.86 -19.54 -11.89
C THR A 216 13.42 -19.67 -13.33
N GLY A 217 13.55 -18.65 -14.20
CA GLY A 217 13.06 -18.70 -15.58
C GLY A 217 11.62 -19.29 -15.70
N SER A 218 11.16 -19.92 -14.63
CA SER A 218 9.85 -20.49 -14.37
C SER A 218 9.74 -20.72 -12.85
N LEU A 219 8.75 -20.11 -12.20
CA LEU A 219 8.49 -20.26 -10.75
C LEU A 219 7.83 -21.62 -10.40
N SER A 220 8.00 -22.65 -11.27
CA SER A 220 7.29 -23.95 -11.16
C SER A 220 7.83 -24.89 -10.09
N ASP A 221 9.01 -24.65 -9.49
CA ASP A 221 9.70 -25.68 -8.70
C ASP A 221 9.65 -25.49 -7.18
N ALA A 222 8.98 -24.46 -6.67
CA ALA A 222 8.67 -24.41 -5.25
C ALA A 222 7.30 -25.05 -5.02
N GLU A 223 7.25 -26.35 -4.77
CA GLU A 223 6.01 -27.02 -4.37
C GLU A 223 5.39 -26.29 -3.16
N PRO A 224 4.15 -25.76 -3.28
CA PRO A 224 3.45 -25.23 -2.14
C PRO A 224 3.13 -26.38 -1.19
N VAL A 225 3.64 -26.36 0.02
CA VAL A 225 3.15 -27.24 1.08
C VAL A 225 1.70 -26.89 1.33
N ILE A 226 0.78 -27.63 0.71
CA ILE A 226 -0.65 -27.52 0.92
C ILE A 226 -0.94 -28.03 2.34
N ILE A 227 -1.06 -27.12 3.29
CA ILE A 227 -1.68 -27.48 4.57
C ILE A 227 -3.19 -27.61 4.29
N LYS A 228 -3.65 -28.83 4.10
CA LYS A 228 -5.08 -29.16 4.05
C LYS A 228 -5.69 -28.81 5.40
N THR A 229 -6.37 -27.70 5.49
CA THR A 229 -7.28 -27.39 6.60
C THR A 229 -8.52 -28.27 6.41
N THR A 230 -8.54 -29.46 7.02
CA THR A 230 -9.73 -30.29 7.12
C THR A 230 -10.46 -29.97 8.41
N GLY A 231 -11.57 -29.24 8.31
CA GLY A 231 -12.66 -29.25 9.28
C GLY A 231 -12.46 -28.47 10.59
N PRO A 232 -13.56 -28.19 11.31
CA PRO A 232 -13.59 -27.28 12.46
C PRO A 232 -13.02 -27.84 13.79
N LYS A 233 -12.10 -28.78 13.76
CA LYS A 233 -11.46 -29.41 14.93
C LYS A 233 -9.92 -29.53 14.88
N ALA A 234 -9.23 -28.89 13.95
CA ALA A 234 -7.76 -28.90 13.96
C ALA A 234 -7.22 -27.81 14.91
N ARG A 235 -7.15 -28.16 16.20
CA ARG A 235 -6.27 -27.48 17.16
C ARG A 235 -4.82 -27.75 16.77
N THR A 236 -4.06 -26.70 16.73
CA THR A 236 -2.60 -26.56 16.69
C THR A 236 -2.13 -25.84 15.43
N THR A 237 -2.30 -24.53 15.39
CA THR A 237 -1.47 -23.70 14.52
C THR A 237 -0.49 -22.97 15.43
N THR A 238 0.66 -23.58 15.63
CA THR A 238 1.82 -22.86 16.14
C THR A 238 2.09 -21.73 15.17
N ALA A 239 2.15 -20.48 15.62
CA ALA A 239 2.69 -19.40 14.83
C ALA A 239 4.18 -19.66 14.62
N MET A 240 4.48 -20.62 13.76
CA MET A 240 5.84 -20.95 13.39
C MET A 240 6.29 -19.91 12.39
N VAL A 241 7.32 -19.14 12.72
CA VAL A 241 8.18 -18.56 11.70
C VAL A 241 8.62 -19.74 10.84
N SER A 242 8.08 -19.83 9.63
CA SER A 242 8.49 -20.89 8.72
C SER A 242 9.95 -20.65 8.36
N MET A 243 10.77 -21.69 8.50
CA MET A 243 12.17 -21.66 8.04
C MET A 243 12.26 -21.67 6.51
N THR A 244 11.14 -21.85 5.80
CA THR A 244 11.09 -21.77 4.34
C THR A 244 11.08 -20.33 3.87
N ALA A 245 11.87 -20.02 2.86
CA ALA A 245 11.86 -18.71 2.20
C ALA A 245 10.46 -18.42 1.63
N PRO A 246 9.98 -17.16 1.64
CA PRO A 246 8.72 -16.80 1.05
C PRO A 246 8.68 -17.11 -0.45
N SER A 247 7.59 -17.69 -0.92
CA SER A 247 7.31 -17.92 -2.35
C SER A 247 6.94 -16.60 -3.03
N ALA A 248 6.95 -16.57 -4.36
CA ALA A 248 6.48 -15.42 -5.13
C ALA A 248 5.02 -15.05 -4.80
N PHE A 249 4.16 -16.03 -4.53
CA PHE A 249 2.77 -15.80 -4.12
C PHE A 249 2.68 -15.11 -2.76
N ASP A 250 3.50 -15.53 -1.79
CA ASP A 250 3.59 -14.87 -0.49
C ASP A 250 4.03 -13.41 -0.66
N LEU A 251 5.03 -13.15 -1.52
CA LEU A 251 5.51 -11.80 -1.81
C LEU A 251 4.42 -10.95 -2.44
N ILE A 252 3.75 -11.43 -3.48
CA ILE A 252 2.69 -10.68 -4.19
C ILE A 252 1.53 -10.36 -3.26
N ALA A 253 1.05 -11.31 -2.45
CA ALA A 253 -0.03 -11.06 -1.49
C ALA A 253 0.35 -9.97 -0.47
N ASN A 254 1.60 -9.95 -0.01
CA ASN A 254 2.08 -8.93 0.92
C ASN A 254 2.33 -7.58 0.23
N MET A 255 2.86 -7.56 -1.00
CA MET A 255 3.01 -6.34 -1.80
C MET A 255 1.65 -5.69 -2.06
N GLU A 256 0.60 -6.48 -2.34
CA GLU A 256 -0.75 -5.95 -2.49
C GLU A 256 -1.25 -5.28 -1.20
N ARG A 257 -1.03 -5.89 -0.03
CA ARG A 257 -1.43 -5.31 1.26
C ARG A 257 -0.65 -4.04 1.62
N TRP A 258 0.59 -3.90 1.17
CA TRP A 258 1.34 -2.66 1.31
C TRP A 258 0.70 -1.48 0.57
N ARG A 259 -0.07 -1.72 -0.50
CA ARG A 259 -0.85 -0.71 -1.22
C ARG A 259 -2.07 -0.22 -0.43
N TRP A 260 -2.51 -0.98 0.58
CA TRP A 260 -3.62 -0.61 1.46
C TRP A 260 -3.19 0.22 2.66
N VAL A 261 -1.91 0.24 2.95
CA VAL A 261 -1.33 1.06 4.02
C VAL A 261 -1.15 2.50 3.50
N PRO A 262 -1.39 3.54 4.32
CA PRO A 262 -1.16 4.91 3.89
C PRO A 262 0.26 5.10 3.33
N PRO A 263 0.43 5.88 2.25
CA PRO A 263 1.76 6.17 1.68
C PRO A 263 2.71 6.78 2.70
N GLU A 264 2.18 7.59 3.60
CA GLU A 264 2.88 8.20 4.73
C GLU A 264 2.27 7.67 6.02
N LEU A 265 3.05 6.93 6.81
CA LEU A 265 2.63 6.39 8.10
C LEU A 265 2.62 7.45 9.22
N GLY A 266 3.23 8.61 8.94
CA GLY A 266 3.59 9.60 9.95
C GLY A 266 5.01 9.37 10.48
N ALA A 267 5.73 10.46 10.81
CA ALA A 267 7.06 10.37 11.41
C ALA A 267 7.00 9.62 12.76
N ASP A 268 5.90 9.83 13.47
CA ASP A 268 5.56 9.19 14.73
C ASP A 268 4.29 8.37 14.54
N HIS A 269 4.33 7.07 14.81
CA HIS A 269 3.17 6.20 14.69
C HIS A 269 3.32 4.88 15.46
N ILE A 270 2.21 4.23 15.71
CA ILE A 270 2.16 2.83 16.16
C ILE A 270 1.86 1.94 14.97
N PHE A 271 2.64 0.88 14.83
CA PHE A 271 2.44 -0.16 13.82
C PHE A 271 2.22 -1.51 14.51
N VAL A 272 1.05 -2.12 14.26
CA VAL A 272 0.71 -3.45 14.77
C VAL A 272 0.61 -4.39 13.59
N ASN A 273 1.54 -5.33 13.48
CA ASN A 273 1.42 -6.41 12.52
C ASN A 273 0.72 -7.61 13.19
N LEU A 274 -0.53 -7.88 12.78
CA LEU A 274 -1.39 -8.88 13.44
C LEU A 274 -0.79 -10.30 13.41
N PRO A 275 -0.27 -10.82 12.26
CA PRO A 275 0.38 -12.13 12.23
C PRO A 275 1.68 -12.23 13.04
N GLU A 276 2.36 -11.11 13.32
CA GLU A 276 3.57 -11.06 14.12
C GLU A 276 3.25 -11.03 15.63
N PHE A 277 1.99 -10.72 15.98
CA PHE A 277 1.56 -10.49 17.36
C PHE A 277 2.41 -9.45 18.08
N ASN A 278 2.78 -8.40 17.38
CA ASN A 278 3.72 -7.40 17.87
C ASN A 278 3.24 -5.98 17.54
N LEU A 279 3.51 -5.08 18.46
CA LEU A 279 3.29 -3.64 18.35
C LEU A 279 4.65 -2.95 18.40
N LYS A 280 4.91 -2.05 17.47
CA LYS A 280 6.07 -1.16 17.44
C LYS A 280 5.59 0.29 17.52
N LEU A 281 6.17 1.08 18.42
CA LEU A 281 6.06 2.53 18.40
C LEU A 281 7.29 3.09 17.70
N ILE A 282 7.05 3.81 16.64
CA ILE A 282 8.05 4.48 15.83
C ILE A 282 8.03 5.98 16.18
N ARG A 283 9.21 6.59 16.36
CA ARG A 283 9.41 8.01 16.54
C ARG A 283 10.54 8.46 15.61
N HIS A 284 10.28 9.49 14.83
CA HIS A 284 11.27 10.02 13.87
C HIS A 284 11.90 8.94 12.96
N GLY A 285 11.09 7.92 12.60
CA GLY A 285 11.53 6.81 11.77
C GLY A 285 12.23 5.65 12.50
N GLU A 286 12.48 5.77 13.82
CA GLU A 286 13.17 4.77 14.63
C GLU A 286 12.20 4.04 15.56
N VAL A 287 12.39 2.73 15.75
CA VAL A 287 11.60 1.94 16.71
C VAL A 287 12.07 2.23 18.13
N VAL A 288 11.26 2.95 18.91
CA VAL A 288 11.59 3.33 20.29
C VAL A 288 10.94 2.43 21.34
N HIS A 289 9.90 1.66 20.95
CA HIS A 289 9.26 0.71 21.86
C HIS A 289 8.69 -0.46 21.08
N THR A 290 8.85 -1.66 21.61
CA THR A 290 8.29 -2.89 21.05
C THR A 290 7.63 -3.69 22.15
N THR A 291 6.43 -4.21 21.91
CA THR A 291 5.71 -5.02 22.89
C THR A 291 4.85 -6.10 22.21
N ARG A 292 4.67 -7.24 22.90
CA ARG A 292 3.81 -8.32 22.43
C ARG A 292 2.34 -7.93 22.51
N THR A 293 1.54 -8.48 21.60
CA THR A 293 0.09 -8.27 21.56
C THR A 293 -0.67 -9.58 21.53
N VAL A 294 -1.92 -9.54 22.02
CA VAL A 294 -2.93 -10.58 21.81
C VAL A 294 -4.00 -9.97 20.90
N VAL A 295 -4.24 -10.58 19.75
CA VAL A 295 -5.18 -10.12 18.73
C VAL A 295 -6.45 -10.99 18.69
N GLY A 296 -7.41 -10.64 17.85
CA GLY A 296 -8.64 -11.39 17.65
C GLY A 296 -8.41 -12.83 17.21
N LYS A 297 -9.25 -13.76 17.70
CA LYS A 297 -9.31 -15.13 17.17
C LYS A 297 -9.90 -15.11 15.74
N PRO A 298 -9.72 -16.16 14.92
CA PRO A 298 -10.23 -16.17 13.54
C PRO A 298 -11.70 -15.80 13.38
N ASP A 299 -12.57 -16.27 14.28
CA ASP A 299 -14.02 -15.98 14.23
C ASP A 299 -14.35 -14.54 14.62
N THR A 300 -13.45 -13.86 15.31
CA THR A 300 -13.59 -12.46 15.75
C THR A 300 -12.28 -11.72 15.46
N ALA A 301 -11.86 -11.77 14.21
CA ALA A 301 -10.57 -11.24 13.78
C ALA A 301 -10.44 -9.74 14.06
N THR A 302 -9.22 -9.30 14.38
CA THR A 302 -8.91 -7.87 14.47
C THR A 302 -8.98 -7.24 13.08
N PRO A 303 -9.73 -6.15 12.91
CA PRO A 303 -9.83 -5.44 11.64
C PRO A 303 -8.49 -4.84 11.20
N ILE A 304 -8.33 -4.69 9.87
CA ILE A 304 -7.19 -4.05 9.22
C ILE A 304 -7.61 -2.64 8.80
N PHE A 305 -7.05 -1.63 9.46
CA PHE A 305 -7.34 -0.22 9.18
C PHE A 305 -6.29 0.71 9.80
N SER A 306 -6.38 2.00 9.49
CA SER A 306 -5.58 3.04 10.12
C SER A 306 -6.49 4.04 10.84
N ALA A 307 -6.11 4.42 12.06
CA ALA A 307 -6.79 5.43 12.88
C ALA A 307 -5.76 6.20 13.70
N ALA A 308 -6.17 6.92 14.75
CA ALA A 308 -5.24 7.60 15.64
C ALA A 308 -5.69 7.51 17.11
N ILE A 309 -4.74 7.30 18.02
CA ILE A 309 -4.98 7.44 19.45
C ILE A 309 -5.10 8.92 19.77
N ASN A 310 -6.20 9.31 20.40
CA ASN A 310 -6.44 10.68 20.86
C ASN A 310 -6.38 10.83 22.38
N SER A 311 -6.50 9.73 23.11
CA SER A 311 -6.48 9.73 24.58
C SER A 311 -6.11 8.38 25.16
N ILE A 312 -5.60 8.39 26.38
CA ILE A 312 -5.34 7.22 27.22
C ILE A 312 -6.22 7.31 28.44
N ILE A 313 -6.77 6.19 28.85
CA ILE A 313 -7.63 6.09 30.04
C ILE A 313 -6.96 5.14 31.03
N VAL A 314 -6.65 5.64 32.22
CA VAL A 314 -6.20 4.82 33.36
C VAL A 314 -7.42 4.46 34.20
N ASN A 315 -7.49 3.23 34.71
CA ASN A 315 -8.67 2.63 35.37
C ASN A 315 -9.92 2.69 34.50
N PRO A 316 -9.93 2.14 33.26
CA PRO A 316 -11.07 2.22 32.40
C PRO A 316 -12.24 1.40 32.92
N SER A 317 -13.44 1.91 32.80
CA SER A 317 -14.64 1.07 32.80
C SER A 317 -14.82 0.43 31.45
N TRP A 318 -15.40 -0.76 31.41
CA TRP A 318 -15.72 -1.47 30.18
C TRP A 318 -17.20 -1.48 29.90
N HIS A 319 -17.63 -0.78 28.89
CA HIS A 319 -18.97 -0.91 28.32
C HIS A 319 -18.95 -2.11 27.37
N VAL A 320 -19.68 -3.14 27.75
CA VAL A 320 -19.70 -4.41 27.00
C VAL A 320 -20.39 -4.20 25.65
N PRO A 321 -19.73 -4.55 24.53
CA PRO A 321 -20.35 -4.44 23.21
C PRO A 321 -21.60 -5.28 23.08
N GLU A 322 -22.60 -4.81 22.31
CA GLU A 322 -23.89 -5.49 22.11
C GLU A 322 -23.74 -6.93 21.60
N SER A 323 -22.77 -7.17 20.72
CA SER A 323 -22.48 -8.52 20.20
C SER A 323 -22.05 -9.49 21.31
N ILE A 324 -21.25 -9.03 22.28
CA ILE A 324 -20.83 -9.83 23.44
C ILE A 324 -21.99 -10.01 24.39
N ILE A 325 -22.80 -8.95 24.63
CA ILE A 325 -24.03 -9.07 25.45
C ILE A 325 -24.92 -10.15 24.86
N ARG A 326 -25.21 -10.11 23.57
CA ARG A 326 -26.11 -11.04 22.88
C ARG A 326 -25.57 -12.47 22.86
N ASN A 327 -24.28 -12.64 22.58
CA ASN A 327 -23.74 -13.99 22.36
C ASN A 327 -23.22 -14.66 23.62
N GLU A 328 -22.87 -13.92 24.68
CA GLU A 328 -22.24 -14.47 25.88
C GLU A 328 -23.03 -14.20 27.17
N PHE A 329 -23.61 -13.00 27.33
CA PHE A 329 -24.31 -12.65 28.56
C PHE A 329 -25.78 -13.11 28.55
N LEU A 330 -26.53 -12.81 27.49
CA LEU A 330 -27.96 -13.16 27.44
C LEU A 330 -28.20 -14.66 27.60
N PRO A 331 -27.45 -15.59 26.98
CA PRO A 331 -27.64 -17.02 27.22
C PRO A 331 -27.42 -17.42 28.67
N LYS A 332 -26.40 -16.87 29.33
CA LYS A 332 -26.09 -17.17 30.73
C LYS A 332 -27.06 -16.52 31.70
N MET A 333 -27.53 -15.32 31.37
CA MET A 333 -28.54 -14.62 32.18
C MET A 333 -29.93 -15.26 32.03
N ALA A 334 -30.21 -15.99 30.95
CA ALA A 334 -31.40 -16.80 30.82
C ALA A 334 -31.39 -18.01 31.78
N GLU A 335 -30.22 -18.56 32.10
CA GLU A 335 -30.02 -19.64 33.07
C GLU A 335 -29.95 -19.10 34.51
N ASP A 336 -29.24 -18.01 34.74
CA ASP A 336 -29.10 -17.28 36.00
C ASP A 336 -29.24 -15.78 35.79
N PRO A 337 -30.43 -15.17 36.06
CA PRO A 337 -30.64 -13.73 35.87
C PRO A 337 -29.64 -12.82 36.59
N THR A 338 -29.01 -13.31 37.65
CA THR A 338 -28.01 -12.58 38.43
C THR A 338 -26.55 -12.83 37.97
N TYR A 339 -26.35 -13.58 36.90
CA TYR A 339 -25.04 -13.96 36.41
C TYR A 339 -24.10 -12.76 36.19
N ALA A 340 -24.56 -11.69 35.54
CA ALA A 340 -23.76 -10.52 35.27
C ALA A 340 -23.31 -9.83 36.59
N GLU A 341 -24.22 -9.61 37.51
CA GLU A 341 -23.96 -8.97 38.82
C GLU A 341 -23.00 -9.81 39.68
N LYS A 342 -23.24 -11.13 39.79
CA LYS A 342 -22.31 -12.07 40.46
C LYS A 342 -20.91 -12.07 39.84
N SER A 343 -20.81 -11.78 38.54
CA SER A 343 -19.55 -11.68 37.81
C SER A 343 -18.89 -10.29 37.92
N GLY A 344 -19.50 -9.36 38.71
CA GLY A 344 -18.95 -8.03 38.95
C GLY A 344 -19.29 -7.01 37.84
N TYR A 345 -20.37 -7.21 37.11
CA TYR A 345 -20.90 -6.27 36.13
C TYR A 345 -22.14 -5.55 36.66
N GLU A 346 -22.29 -4.32 36.22
CA GLU A 346 -23.48 -3.51 36.43
C GLU A 346 -24.41 -3.67 35.23
N VAL A 347 -25.68 -3.97 35.48
CA VAL A 347 -26.72 -4.11 34.43
C VAL A 347 -27.67 -2.94 34.55
N THR A 348 -27.91 -2.24 33.46
CA THR A 348 -28.83 -1.11 33.35
C THR A 348 -29.87 -1.39 32.27
N GLN A 349 -31.14 -1.29 32.59
CA GLN A 349 -32.20 -1.38 31.58
C GLN A 349 -32.31 -0.06 30.81
N ILE A 350 -32.29 -0.15 29.48
CA ILE A 350 -32.44 0.99 28.57
C ILE A 350 -33.56 0.67 27.57
N GLY A 351 -34.80 1.03 27.93
CA GLY A 351 -35.98 0.62 27.17
C GLY A 351 -36.13 -0.90 27.15
N GLU A 352 -36.19 -1.49 25.96
CA GLU A 352 -36.23 -2.94 25.77
C GLU A 352 -34.85 -3.62 25.78
N ASN A 353 -33.78 -2.83 25.72
CA ASN A 353 -32.41 -3.33 25.70
C ASN A 353 -31.76 -3.24 27.08
N ILE A 354 -30.66 -3.99 27.27
CA ILE A 354 -29.81 -3.89 28.45
C ILE A 354 -28.44 -3.36 28.07
N ALA A 355 -27.89 -2.53 28.95
CA ALA A 355 -26.49 -2.16 28.91
C ALA A 355 -25.75 -2.85 30.06
N ILE A 356 -24.57 -3.39 29.76
CA ILE A 356 -23.71 -4.05 30.76
C ILE A 356 -22.40 -3.28 30.82
N ARG A 357 -22.01 -2.91 32.03
CA ARG A 357 -20.77 -2.19 32.33
C ARG A 357 -19.97 -2.97 33.36
N GLN A 358 -18.68 -3.09 33.13
CA GLN A 358 -17.74 -3.54 34.14
C GLN A 358 -17.01 -2.33 34.73
N PRO A 359 -17.11 -2.10 36.05
CA PRO A 359 -16.45 -1.00 36.72
C PRO A 359 -14.91 -1.16 36.64
N PRO A 360 -14.13 -0.08 36.89
CA PRO A 360 -12.68 -0.14 37.03
C PRO A 360 -12.24 -1.17 38.07
N GLY A 361 -11.07 -1.78 37.87
CA GLY A 361 -10.47 -2.72 38.82
C GLY A 361 -9.60 -3.77 38.18
N GLU A 362 -8.86 -4.52 38.98
CA GLU A 362 -7.89 -5.52 38.53
C GLU A 362 -8.49 -6.64 37.69
N ARG A 363 -9.78 -6.95 37.91
CA ARG A 363 -10.51 -7.97 37.13
C ARG A 363 -11.22 -7.43 35.90
N ASN A 364 -11.13 -6.11 35.63
CA ASN A 364 -11.71 -5.51 34.45
C ASN A 364 -11.09 -6.12 33.18
N ALA A 365 -11.93 -6.50 32.21
CA ALA A 365 -11.47 -7.12 30.97
C ALA A 365 -10.50 -6.26 30.15
N LEU A 366 -10.57 -4.91 30.31
CA LEU A 366 -9.66 -3.96 29.70
C LEU A 366 -8.36 -3.76 30.51
N GLY A 367 -8.22 -4.43 31.67
CA GLY A 367 -7.12 -4.20 32.59
C GLY A 367 -7.13 -2.80 33.16
N LEU A 368 -5.96 -2.23 33.40
CA LEU A 368 -5.77 -0.97 34.12
C LEU A 368 -5.57 0.24 33.19
N ILE A 369 -5.43 0.02 31.87
CA ILE A 369 -5.17 1.11 30.92
C ILE A 369 -5.75 0.79 29.54
N LYS A 370 -6.33 1.80 28.90
CA LYS A 370 -6.91 1.75 27.55
C LYS A 370 -6.37 2.92 26.72
N PHE A 371 -6.00 2.64 25.48
CA PHE A 371 -5.67 3.64 24.47
C PHE A 371 -6.88 3.82 23.55
N ASN A 372 -7.48 4.98 23.62
CA ASN A 372 -8.70 5.28 22.89
C ASN A 372 -8.38 5.66 21.44
N LEU A 373 -8.99 4.94 20.53
CA LEU A 373 -8.72 4.92 19.09
C LEU A 373 -10.06 4.99 18.36
N PRO A 374 -10.65 6.18 18.11
CA PRO A 374 -11.95 6.30 17.47
C PRO A 374 -11.95 5.67 16.07
N ASN A 375 -12.83 4.69 15.84
CA ASN A 375 -12.99 3.97 14.58
C ASN A 375 -14.37 3.29 14.49
N GLU A 376 -14.78 2.89 13.30
CA GLU A 376 -16.07 2.23 13.03
C GLU A 376 -16.18 0.80 13.54
N HIS A 377 -15.07 0.14 13.86
CA HIS A 377 -15.02 -1.24 14.35
C HIS A 377 -15.09 -1.32 15.88
N ALA A 378 -15.12 -0.19 16.60
CA ALA A 378 -15.06 -0.12 18.05
C ALA A 378 -13.85 -0.89 18.65
N VAL A 379 -12.73 -0.95 17.94
CA VAL A 379 -11.47 -1.58 18.36
C VAL A 379 -10.57 -0.56 19.06
N TYR A 380 -9.85 -0.99 20.08
CA TYR A 380 -8.89 -0.19 20.83
C TYR A 380 -7.72 -1.07 21.31
N LEU A 381 -6.65 -0.43 21.76
CA LEU A 381 -5.54 -1.09 22.42
C LEU A 381 -5.76 -1.01 23.94
N HIS A 382 -5.48 -2.09 24.68
CA HIS A 382 -5.73 -2.10 26.13
C HIS A 382 -4.91 -3.12 26.89
N ASP A 383 -4.85 -2.99 28.20
CA ASP A 383 -4.31 -3.96 29.15
C ASP A 383 -5.22 -5.20 29.24
N THR A 384 -4.82 -6.18 30.01
CA THR A 384 -5.62 -7.38 30.30
C THR A 384 -5.19 -8.03 31.62
N PRO A 385 -6.14 -8.56 32.41
CA PRO A 385 -5.81 -9.40 33.56
C PRO A 385 -5.24 -10.77 33.14
N MET A 386 -5.47 -11.21 31.87
CA MET A 386 -5.06 -12.50 31.36
C MET A 386 -3.61 -12.47 30.80
N ARG A 387 -2.66 -11.99 31.61
CA ARG A 387 -1.25 -11.79 31.20
C ARG A 387 -0.53 -13.06 30.72
N LYS A 388 -0.98 -14.23 31.19
CA LYS A 388 -0.41 -15.53 30.78
C LYS A 388 -0.49 -15.77 29.26
N LEU A 389 -1.45 -15.13 28.57
CA LEU A 389 -1.60 -15.29 27.12
C LEU A 389 -0.42 -14.75 26.32
N PHE A 390 0.33 -13.78 26.85
CA PHE A 390 1.50 -13.25 26.18
C PHE A 390 2.67 -14.23 26.12
N ALA A 391 2.69 -15.28 26.95
CA ALA A 391 3.70 -16.32 26.89
C ALA A 391 3.47 -17.32 25.75
N ASN A 392 2.28 -17.35 25.15
CA ASN A 392 1.99 -18.23 24.03
C ASN A 392 2.67 -17.73 22.75
N VAL A 393 3.01 -18.66 21.88
CA VAL A 393 3.54 -18.35 20.53
C VAL A 393 2.41 -17.81 19.66
N ASP A 394 1.28 -18.51 19.58
CA ASP A 394 0.05 -18.03 18.97
C ASP A 394 -0.72 -17.19 19.99
N ARG A 395 -1.06 -15.97 19.61
CA ARG A 395 -1.75 -15.01 20.48
C ARG A 395 -3.06 -14.47 19.89
N ALA A 396 -3.77 -15.29 19.15
CA ALA A 396 -5.07 -14.97 18.56
C ALA A 396 -6.22 -15.41 19.50
N TYR A 397 -6.51 -14.61 20.54
CA TYR A 397 -7.48 -14.99 21.61
C TYR A 397 -8.52 -13.93 21.93
N SER A 398 -8.43 -12.70 21.41
CA SER A 398 -9.36 -11.62 21.75
C SER A 398 -10.64 -11.67 20.89
N HIS A 399 -11.59 -10.78 21.20
CA HIS A 399 -12.80 -10.55 20.41
C HIS A 399 -12.63 -9.42 19.38
N GLY A 400 -11.39 -9.17 18.95
CA GLY A 400 -11.07 -8.16 17.94
C GLY A 400 -10.19 -7.00 18.46
N CYS A 401 -10.31 -6.60 19.72
CA CYS A 401 -9.44 -5.61 20.33
C CYS A 401 -8.00 -6.16 20.50
N VAL A 402 -7.04 -5.27 20.57
CA VAL A 402 -5.61 -5.61 20.70
C VAL A 402 -5.17 -5.44 22.16
N ARG A 403 -4.82 -6.55 22.82
CA ARG A 403 -4.24 -6.50 24.17
C ARG A 403 -2.76 -6.28 24.08
N VAL A 404 -2.25 -5.40 24.95
CA VAL A 404 -0.83 -4.97 24.98
C VAL A 404 -0.15 -5.49 26.25
N GLU A 405 1.05 -6.07 26.11
CA GLU A 405 1.74 -6.70 27.26
C GLU A 405 2.22 -5.68 28.27
N ASN A 406 2.93 -4.67 27.95
CA ASN A 406 3.46 -3.67 28.89
C ASN A 406 2.80 -2.30 28.63
N PRO A 407 1.48 -2.15 28.91
CA PRO A 407 0.73 -1.00 28.46
C PRO A 407 1.12 0.30 29.16
N PHE A 408 1.63 0.27 30.39
CA PHE A 408 2.10 1.46 31.11
C PHE A 408 3.39 2.00 30.49
N SER A 409 4.32 1.13 30.16
CA SER A 409 5.55 1.50 29.44
C SER A 409 5.24 2.07 28.05
N LEU A 410 4.30 1.45 27.30
CA LEU A 410 3.83 2.02 26.04
C LEU A 410 3.18 3.39 26.23
N ALA A 411 2.34 3.56 27.26
CA ALA A 411 1.67 4.83 27.52
C ALA A 411 2.64 5.95 27.86
N ALA A 412 3.66 5.67 28.67
CA ALA A 412 4.74 6.63 28.97
C ALA A 412 5.49 7.03 27.69
N ALA A 413 5.81 6.06 26.82
CA ALA A 413 6.48 6.30 25.54
C ALA A 413 5.59 7.08 24.55
N VAL A 414 4.26 6.91 24.61
CA VAL A 414 3.30 7.66 23.81
C VAL A 414 3.15 9.08 24.27
N LEU A 415 3.03 9.31 25.59
CA LEU A 415 2.77 10.62 26.18
C LEU A 415 4.00 11.52 26.20
N GLN A 416 5.20 10.96 26.33
CA GLN A 416 6.48 11.69 26.39
C GLN A 416 6.49 12.86 27.41
N ASP A 417 5.74 12.72 28.49
CA ASP A 417 5.60 13.73 29.54
C ASP A 417 6.10 13.14 30.86
N PRO A 418 7.09 13.76 31.54
CA PRO A 418 7.63 13.25 32.79
C PRO A 418 6.59 13.02 33.89
N ARG A 419 5.46 13.77 33.85
CA ARG A 419 4.34 13.60 34.79
C ARG A 419 3.63 12.25 34.58
N TYR A 420 3.75 11.68 33.42
CA TYR A 420 3.15 10.42 33.00
C TYR A 420 4.21 9.35 32.68
N SER A 421 5.30 9.33 33.49
CA SER A 421 6.19 8.19 33.52
C SER A 421 5.42 6.91 33.85
N GLU A 422 6.02 5.74 33.65
CA GLU A 422 5.38 4.48 34.00
C GLU A 422 4.93 4.43 35.46
N GLU A 423 5.78 4.89 36.39
CA GLU A 423 5.49 5.00 37.80
C GLU A 423 4.40 6.05 38.06
N GLY A 424 4.45 7.20 37.38
CA GLY A 424 3.45 8.26 37.49
C GLY A 424 2.07 7.79 37.07
N LEU A 425 1.98 7.02 35.99
CA LEU A 425 0.74 6.42 35.56
C LEU A 425 0.23 5.35 36.52
N LYS A 426 1.12 4.48 37.02
CA LYS A 426 0.78 3.45 38.01
C LYS A 426 0.27 4.05 39.33
N ALA A 427 0.69 5.25 39.70
CA ALA A 427 0.21 5.94 40.88
C ALA A 427 -1.27 6.34 40.84
N PHE A 428 -1.91 6.31 39.65
CA PHE A 428 -3.35 6.51 39.47
C PHE A 428 -4.15 5.22 39.64
N VAL A 429 -3.51 4.05 39.62
CA VAL A 429 -4.19 2.75 39.75
C VAL A 429 -4.95 2.66 41.07
N GLY A 430 -6.17 2.12 41.05
CA GLY A 430 -7.05 2.01 42.20
C GLY A 430 -7.78 3.30 42.61
N ARG A 431 -7.67 4.35 41.77
CA ARG A 431 -8.43 5.60 41.87
C ARG A 431 -9.55 5.65 40.83
N ASP A 432 -10.21 6.81 40.71
CA ASP A 432 -11.23 7.04 39.68
C ASP A 432 -10.68 6.90 38.27
N GLU A 433 -11.56 6.63 37.31
CA GLU A 433 -11.23 6.62 35.88
C GLU A 433 -10.61 7.96 35.48
N ARG A 434 -9.43 7.91 34.84
CA ARG A 434 -8.71 9.10 34.45
C ARG A 434 -8.42 9.14 32.97
N LEU A 435 -9.02 10.12 32.29
CA LEU A 435 -8.76 10.43 30.89
C LEU A 435 -7.55 11.38 30.75
N ILE A 436 -6.57 10.98 29.94
CA ILE A 436 -5.39 11.78 29.55
C ILE A 436 -5.48 11.98 28.05
N LYS A 437 -5.72 13.22 27.60
CA LYS A 437 -5.76 13.56 26.17
C LYS A 437 -4.34 13.72 25.64
N LEU A 438 -4.07 13.22 24.44
CA LEU A 438 -2.86 13.53 23.71
C LEU A 438 -2.94 14.96 23.16
N ILE A 439 -1.81 15.66 23.11
CA ILE A 439 -1.69 16.99 22.48
C ILE A 439 -1.97 16.86 20.99
N GLU A 440 -1.35 15.87 20.35
CA GLU A 440 -1.58 15.50 18.96
C GLU A 440 -1.99 14.04 18.87
N PRO A 441 -3.00 13.72 18.06
CA PRO A 441 -3.38 12.32 17.83
C PRO A 441 -2.23 11.53 17.21
N LEU A 442 -1.92 10.35 17.77
CA LEU A 442 -0.86 9.48 17.29
C LEU A 442 -1.42 8.45 16.30
N PRO A 443 -0.97 8.43 15.04
CA PRO A 443 -1.39 7.43 14.07
C PRO A 443 -1.15 5.99 14.54
N VAL A 444 -2.11 5.12 14.25
CA VAL A 444 -2.03 3.67 14.52
C VAL A 444 -2.45 2.93 13.28
N HIS A 445 -1.61 2.00 12.85
CA HIS A 445 -1.86 1.14 11.70
C HIS A 445 -1.97 -0.30 12.17
N LEU A 446 -3.18 -0.87 12.07
CA LEU A 446 -3.41 -2.31 12.25
C LEU A 446 -3.27 -2.96 10.89
N ALA A 447 -2.18 -3.68 10.68
CA ALA A 447 -1.79 -4.24 9.39
C ALA A 447 -1.67 -5.78 9.48
N TYR A 448 -1.67 -6.42 8.31
CA TYR A 448 -1.61 -7.88 8.22
C TYR A 448 -0.57 -8.31 7.20
N PHE A 449 0.65 -8.54 7.66
CA PHE A 449 1.75 -9.00 6.83
C PHE A 449 2.24 -10.37 7.28
N THR A 450 2.16 -11.34 6.38
CA THR A 450 2.64 -12.71 6.57
C THR A 450 4.08 -12.89 6.11
N VAL A 451 4.67 -11.87 5.46
CA VAL A 451 6.11 -11.80 5.16
C VAL A 451 6.67 -10.55 5.81
N ILE A 452 7.68 -10.74 6.63
CA ILE A 452 8.39 -9.66 7.35
C ILE A 452 9.89 -9.74 7.07
N THR A 453 10.58 -8.62 7.28
CA THR A 453 12.05 -8.59 7.29
C THR A 453 12.53 -8.79 8.72
N GLY A 454 13.38 -9.82 8.94
CA GLY A 454 14.05 -10.03 10.20
C GLY A 454 15.14 -8.98 10.48
N GLU A 455 15.69 -8.99 11.69
CA GLU A 455 16.80 -8.10 12.07
C GLU A 455 18.07 -8.33 11.23
N ASP A 456 18.24 -9.54 10.74
CA ASP A 456 19.31 -9.97 9.82
C ASP A 456 19.09 -9.55 8.37
N GLY A 457 17.98 -8.82 8.09
CA GLY A 457 17.60 -8.40 6.75
C GLY A 457 16.94 -9.48 5.88
N GLN A 458 16.83 -10.73 6.38
CA GLN A 458 16.21 -11.81 5.63
C GLN A 458 14.68 -11.76 5.72
N LEU A 459 14.03 -12.12 4.61
CA LEU A 459 12.59 -12.25 4.59
C LEU A 459 12.16 -13.55 5.28
N ARG A 460 11.18 -13.45 6.16
CA ARG A 460 10.62 -14.57 6.93
C ARG A 460 9.12 -14.63 6.73
N ARG A 461 8.60 -15.85 6.63
CA ARG A 461 7.17 -16.11 6.54
C ARG A 461 6.58 -16.33 7.94
N LEU A 462 5.46 -15.67 8.22
CA LEU A 462 4.62 -15.86 9.40
C LEU A 462 3.40 -16.72 9.04
N GLY A 463 2.70 -17.23 10.06
CA GLY A 463 1.43 -17.92 9.88
C GLY A 463 0.34 -16.98 9.36
N ASP A 464 -0.47 -17.44 8.40
CA ASP A 464 -1.65 -16.74 7.92
C ASP A 464 -2.85 -17.02 8.84
N ILE A 465 -2.88 -16.35 10.00
CA ILE A 465 -3.81 -16.64 11.12
C ILE A 465 -5.29 -16.42 10.77
N TYR A 466 -5.59 -15.64 9.73
CA TYR A 466 -6.96 -15.34 9.28
C TYR A 466 -7.24 -15.88 7.86
N GLY A 467 -6.27 -16.51 7.20
CA GLY A 467 -6.44 -17.05 5.85
C GLY A 467 -6.50 -15.99 4.74
N TYR A 468 -5.94 -14.80 4.98
CA TYR A 468 -6.06 -13.67 4.04
C TYR A 468 -5.13 -13.77 2.83
N ASP A 469 -4.05 -14.57 2.86
CA ASP A 469 -3.16 -14.76 1.70
C ASP A 469 -3.92 -15.37 0.53
N GLY A 470 -4.65 -16.46 0.77
CA GLY A 470 -5.45 -17.12 -0.26
C GLY A 470 -6.58 -16.25 -0.81
N LEU A 471 -7.22 -15.44 0.04
CA LEU A 471 -8.27 -14.51 -0.38
C LEU A 471 -7.72 -13.42 -1.31
N VAL A 472 -6.56 -12.85 -0.98
CA VAL A 472 -5.90 -11.84 -1.80
C VAL A 472 -5.50 -12.41 -3.15
N LEU A 473 -4.85 -13.57 -3.19
CA LEU A 473 -4.43 -14.23 -4.43
C LEU A 473 -5.64 -14.58 -5.33
N THR A 474 -6.73 -15.06 -4.72
CA THR A 474 -7.98 -15.35 -5.45
C THR A 474 -8.57 -14.08 -6.07
N ALA A 475 -8.60 -12.97 -5.31
CA ALA A 475 -9.13 -11.70 -5.81
C ALA A 475 -8.26 -11.12 -6.93
N LEU A 476 -6.95 -11.32 -6.87
CA LEU A 476 -6.00 -10.98 -7.93
C LEU A 476 -6.08 -11.93 -9.14
N LYS A 477 -6.92 -12.98 -9.07
CA LYS A 477 -7.04 -14.04 -10.09
C LYS A 477 -5.72 -14.81 -10.32
N ILE A 478 -4.87 -14.85 -9.32
CA ILE A 478 -3.63 -15.62 -9.32
C ILE A 478 -3.98 -17.03 -8.86
N ASP A 479 -4.14 -17.95 -9.81
CA ASP A 479 -4.28 -19.37 -9.48
C ASP A 479 -2.89 -19.95 -9.20
N GLN A 480 -2.75 -20.61 -8.07
CA GLN A 480 -1.51 -21.35 -7.71
C GLN A 480 -1.16 -22.42 -8.75
N ARG A 481 -2.10 -22.81 -9.63
CA ARG A 481 -1.91 -23.76 -10.73
C ARG A 481 -1.46 -23.10 -12.03
N ARG A 482 -1.56 -21.78 -12.16
CA ARG A 482 -1.02 -21.07 -13.32
C ARG A 482 0.50 -21.01 -13.15
N ASN A 483 1.21 -21.77 -13.97
CA ASN A 483 2.64 -21.61 -14.13
C ASN A 483 2.93 -20.11 -14.35
N TYR A 484 3.68 -19.50 -13.47
CA TYR A 484 4.14 -18.12 -13.59
C TYR A 484 4.94 -17.87 -14.88
N ALA A 485 5.30 -18.96 -15.60
CA ALA A 485 5.89 -18.94 -16.94
C ALA A 485 4.99 -18.32 -18.02
N ALA A 486 3.68 -18.19 -17.77
CA ALA A 486 2.73 -17.53 -18.68
C ALA A 486 2.64 -16.01 -18.43
N LEU A 487 3.39 -15.46 -17.48
CA LEU A 487 3.48 -14.01 -17.20
C LEU A 487 4.77 -13.41 -17.83
N LYS A 488 5.27 -14.01 -18.92
CA LYS A 488 6.33 -13.45 -19.75
C LYS A 488 5.75 -12.67 -20.91
#